data_12ddeb9f70278cbf8aad6e9f6e9802d2
#
_entry.id   12ddeb9f70278cbf8aad6e9f6e9802d2
#
_cell.length_a   1.000
_cell.length_b   1.000
_cell.length_c   1.000
_cell.angle_alpha   90.00
_cell.angle_beta   90.00
_cell.angle_gamma   90.00
#
_symmetry.space_group_name_H-M   'P 1'
#
loop_
_entity.id
_entity.type
_entity.pdbx_description
1 polymer ?
#
loop_
_entity_poly.entity_id
_entity_poly.type
_entity_poly.pdbx_seq_one_letter_code
_entity_poly.pdbx_strand_id
1 'polypeptide(L)'
;RYEPAAVVDIATLTGACVIALGHHFTGIMGNDDALAQELVAAGTRASDRGWQLPLTEDYAEQLRSNFADLANVGGRDGGAITAGAFLGRFTQGMKWAHLDIAGTAWLSGTQKGGTGRPVPLLADFLLQRAGANKS
;
A
#
# COMPACT_ATOMS: atom_id res chain seq x y z
N ARG A 1 17.95 2.54 14.12
CA ARG A 1 18.92 1.46 14.14
C ARG A 1 19.25 0.99 12.72
N TYR A 2 18.29 1.00 11.85
CA TYR A 2 18.45 0.71 10.43
C TYR A 2 18.23 1.98 9.63
N GLU A 3 18.96 2.16 8.53
CA GLU A 3 18.76 3.22 7.55
C GLU A 3 18.34 2.59 6.23
N PRO A 4 17.06 2.17 6.10
CA PRO A 4 16.59 1.46 4.92
C PRO A 4 16.54 2.41 3.72
N ALA A 5 16.86 1.90 2.53
CA ALA A 5 16.69 2.64 1.27
C ALA A 5 15.21 2.88 0.94
N ALA A 6 14.34 1.99 1.38
CA ALA A 6 12.89 2.09 1.27
C ALA A 6 12.22 1.21 2.33
N VAL A 7 11.02 1.59 2.73
CA VAL A 7 10.14 0.83 3.62
C VAL A 7 8.86 0.50 2.88
N VAL A 8 8.50 -0.77 2.85
CA VAL A 8 7.21 -1.23 2.31
C VAL A 8 6.51 -2.00 3.41
N ASP A 9 5.36 -1.52 3.84
CA ASP A 9 4.49 -2.25 4.76
C ASP A 9 3.28 -2.83 4.03
N ILE A 10 2.71 -3.88 4.59
CA ILE A 10 1.68 -4.67 3.93
C ILE A 10 0.64 -5.08 4.98
N ALA A 11 -0.62 -4.78 4.70
CA ALA A 11 -1.71 -5.21 5.56
C ALA A 11 -3.02 -5.42 4.78
N THR A 12 -3.89 -6.25 5.30
CA THR A 12 -5.31 -6.33 4.92
C THR A 12 -6.06 -5.21 5.63
N LEU A 13 -5.77 -3.96 5.23
CA LEU A 13 -6.06 -2.81 6.08
C LEU A 13 -7.54 -2.40 6.03
N THR A 14 -8.13 -2.33 4.82
CA THR A 14 -9.44 -1.69 4.68
C THR A 14 -10.42 -2.45 3.79
N GLY A 15 -11.68 -2.50 4.23
CA GLY A 15 -12.79 -2.89 3.35
C GLY A 15 -13.02 -1.87 2.22
N ALA A 16 -12.66 -0.62 2.42
CA ALA A 16 -12.76 0.43 1.40
C ALA A 16 -11.89 0.13 0.18
N CYS A 17 -10.70 -0.44 0.37
CA CYS A 17 -9.84 -0.88 -0.73
C CYS A 17 -10.51 -2.00 -1.54
N VAL A 18 -11.19 -2.93 -0.88
CA VAL A 18 -11.96 -3.99 -1.56
C VAL A 18 -13.10 -3.40 -2.39
N ILE A 19 -13.80 -2.41 -1.86
CA ILE A 19 -14.88 -1.73 -2.59
C ILE A 19 -14.33 -0.98 -3.81
N ALA A 20 -13.18 -0.31 -3.67
CA ALA A 20 -12.60 0.50 -4.74
C ALA A 20 -11.96 -0.34 -5.86
N LEU A 21 -11.19 -1.37 -5.51
CA LEU A 21 -10.34 -2.11 -6.44
C LEU A 21 -10.77 -3.58 -6.63
N GLY A 22 -11.76 -4.03 -5.86
CA GLY A 22 -12.20 -5.42 -5.89
C GLY A 22 -11.09 -6.37 -5.42
N HIS A 23 -10.99 -7.52 -6.08
CA HIS A 23 -10.04 -8.58 -5.78
C HIS A 23 -8.89 -8.68 -6.81
N HIS A 24 -8.73 -7.66 -7.65
CA HIS A 24 -7.83 -7.72 -8.80
C HIS A 24 -6.53 -6.94 -8.57
N PHE A 25 -6.60 -5.81 -7.89
CA PHE A 25 -5.47 -4.92 -7.65
C PHE A 25 -5.22 -4.71 -6.16
N THR A 26 -3.96 -4.79 -5.76
CA THR A 26 -3.49 -4.30 -4.47
C THR A 26 -3.49 -2.77 -4.48
N GLY A 27 -4.00 -2.12 -3.44
CA GLY A 27 -3.90 -0.67 -3.29
C GLY A 27 -2.49 -0.28 -2.86
N ILE A 28 -1.86 0.64 -3.57
CA ILE A 28 -0.51 1.13 -3.27
C ILE A 28 -0.59 2.61 -2.93
N MET A 29 -0.12 2.99 -1.75
CA MET A 29 -0.07 4.38 -1.28
C MET A 29 1.30 4.65 -0.69
N GLY A 30 1.78 5.88 -0.76
CA GLY A 30 3.07 6.19 -0.19
C GLY A 30 3.43 7.67 -0.26
N ASN A 31 4.55 8.02 0.32
CA ASN A 31 5.09 9.38 0.33
C ASN A 31 6.15 9.62 -0.74
N ASP A 32 6.44 8.64 -1.58
CA ASP A 32 7.41 8.71 -2.67
C ASP A 32 6.80 8.07 -3.93
N ASP A 33 6.49 8.90 -4.92
CA ASP A 33 5.83 8.45 -6.15
C ASP A 33 6.73 7.50 -6.97
N ALA A 34 8.04 7.70 -6.95
CA ALA A 34 8.96 6.82 -7.65
C ALA A 34 8.92 5.40 -7.05
N LEU A 35 8.91 5.28 -5.74
CA LEU A 35 8.76 3.99 -5.05
C LEU A 35 7.41 3.33 -5.37
N ALA A 36 6.32 4.10 -5.33
CA ALA A 36 5.00 3.59 -5.66
C ALA A 36 4.95 3.06 -7.12
N GLN A 37 5.53 3.79 -8.06
CA GLN A 37 5.58 3.36 -9.47
C GLN A 37 6.50 2.15 -9.70
N GLU A 38 7.59 2.02 -8.96
CA GLU A 38 8.40 0.78 -8.99
C GLU A 38 7.58 -0.44 -8.57
N LEU A 39 6.76 -0.31 -7.52
CA LEU A 39 5.89 -1.38 -7.03
C LEU A 39 4.76 -1.70 -8.03
N VAL A 40 4.15 -0.70 -8.65
CA VAL A 40 3.18 -0.90 -9.73
C VAL A 40 3.80 -1.67 -10.89
N ALA A 41 4.98 -1.26 -11.34
CA ALA A 41 5.69 -1.91 -12.43
C ALA A 41 6.08 -3.36 -12.10
N ALA A 42 6.56 -3.61 -10.87
CA ALA A 42 6.87 -4.94 -10.38
C ALA A 42 5.64 -5.85 -10.38
N GLY A 43 4.51 -5.36 -9.89
CA GLY A 43 3.25 -6.10 -9.89
C GLY A 43 2.76 -6.43 -11.30
N THR A 44 2.95 -5.54 -12.25
CA THR A 44 2.61 -5.76 -13.66
C THR A 44 3.47 -6.88 -14.26
N ARG A 45 4.80 -6.83 -14.06
CA ARG A 45 5.71 -7.89 -14.55
C ARG A 45 5.44 -9.25 -13.92
N ALA A 46 5.11 -9.26 -12.63
CA ALA A 46 4.87 -10.49 -11.86
C ALA A 46 3.44 -11.03 -11.98
N SER A 47 2.57 -10.39 -12.76
CA SER A 47 1.13 -10.72 -12.83
C SER A 47 0.43 -10.70 -11.46
N ASP A 48 0.91 -9.84 -10.58
CA ASP A 48 0.41 -9.57 -9.23
C ASP A 48 0.16 -8.07 -9.08
N ARG A 49 -0.84 -7.58 -9.78
CA ARG A 49 -1.02 -6.16 -10.07
C ARG A 49 -1.39 -5.33 -8.85
N GLY A 50 -0.77 -4.16 -8.76
CA GLY A 50 -1.14 -3.10 -7.85
C GLY A 50 -1.47 -1.81 -8.59
N TRP A 51 -2.18 -0.91 -7.94
CA TRP A 51 -2.52 0.40 -8.47
C TRP A 51 -2.28 1.46 -7.41
N GLN A 52 -1.64 2.56 -7.83
CA GLN A 52 -1.38 3.68 -6.92
C GLN A 52 -2.65 4.47 -6.66
N LEU A 53 -2.97 4.66 -5.38
CA LEU A 53 -3.99 5.58 -4.90
C LEU A 53 -3.32 6.88 -4.42
N PRO A 54 -3.99 8.04 -4.60
CA PRO A 54 -3.40 9.31 -4.20
C PRO A 54 -3.25 9.40 -2.69
N LEU A 55 -2.18 10.05 -2.25
CA LEU A 55 -1.94 10.32 -0.83
C LEU A 55 -1.52 11.78 -0.68
N THR A 56 -2.50 12.67 -0.64
CA THR A 56 -2.31 14.12 -0.53
C THR A 56 -2.66 14.62 0.86
N GLU A 57 -2.28 15.85 1.16
CA GLU A 57 -2.57 16.48 2.46
C GLU A 57 -4.06 16.60 2.75
N ASP A 58 -4.91 16.69 1.72
CA ASP A 58 -6.37 16.74 1.89
C ASP A 58 -6.90 15.53 2.69
N TYR A 59 -6.35 14.34 2.44
CA TYR A 59 -6.73 13.14 3.18
C TYR A 59 -6.17 13.11 4.60
N ALA A 60 -5.02 13.71 4.81
CA ALA A 60 -4.45 13.86 6.15
C ALA A 60 -5.31 14.79 7.01
N GLU A 61 -5.93 15.81 6.43
CA GLU A 61 -6.85 16.70 7.14
C GLU A 61 -8.10 15.99 7.65
N GLN A 62 -8.61 14.99 6.94
CA GLN A 62 -9.74 14.19 7.41
C GLN A 62 -9.44 13.41 8.71
N LEU A 63 -8.17 13.17 9.02
CA LEU A 63 -7.75 12.50 10.25
C LEU A 63 -7.67 13.42 11.46
N ARG A 64 -7.80 14.73 11.26
CA ARG A 64 -7.79 15.70 12.37
C ARG A 64 -9.04 15.51 13.22
N SER A 65 -8.84 15.39 14.51
CA SER A 65 -9.91 15.25 15.49
C SER A 65 -9.89 16.45 16.44
N ASN A 66 -11.06 16.89 16.86
CA ASN A 66 -11.19 17.94 17.87
C ASN A 66 -10.75 17.48 19.26
N PHE A 67 -10.54 16.19 19.46
CA PHE A 67 -10.26 15.56 20.77
C PHE A 67 -8.95 14.79 20.82
N ALA A 68 -8.25 14.62 19.70
CA ALA A 68 -6.98 13.90 19.63
C ALA A 68 -6.08 14.54 18.57
N ASP A 69 -4.77 14.39 18.72
CA ASP A 69 -3.79 14.89 17.75
C ASP A 69 -3.94 14.21 16.38
N LEU A 70 -4.42 12.98 16.38
CA LEU A 70 -4.65 12.18 15.19
C LEU A 70 -5.75 11.14 15.42
N ALA A 71 -6.78 11.15 14.60
CA ALA A 71 -7.77 10.09 14.56
C ALA A 71 -7.26 8.92 13.70
N ASN A 72 -7.56 7.68 14.10
CA ASN A 72 -7.23 6.47 13.33
C ASN A 72 -8.27 6.15 12.23
N VAL A 73 -9.40 6.85 12.23
CA VAL A 73 -10.46 6.72 11.24
C VAL A 73 -10.85 8.10 10.74
N GLY A 74 -10.74 8.33 9.44
CA GLY A 74 -11.04 9.62 8.78
C GLY A 74 -12.46 9.76 8.26
N GLY A 75 -13.38 8.88 8.66
CA GLY A 75 -14.71 8.77 8.11
C GLY A 75 -14.82 7.68 7.04
N ARG A 76 -15.98 7.60 6.36
CA ARG A 76 -16.25 6.55 5.37
C ARG A 76 -15.62 6.83 4.00
N ASP A 77 -15.64 8.09 3.59
CA ASP A 77 -15.21 8.50 2.26
C ASP A 77 -13.68 8.45 2.13
N GLY A 78 -13.20 7.87 1.04
CA GLY A 78 -11.76 7.68 0.84
C GLY A 78 -11.07 6.80 1.88
N GLY A 79 -11.78 5.85 2.48
CA GLY A 79 -11.33 5.09 3.65
C GLY A 79 -10.00 4.38 3.49
N ALA A 80 -9.68 3.86 2.30
CA ALA A 80 -8.38 3.26 2.02
C ALA A 80 -7.25 4.31 2.08
N ILE A 81 -7.50 5.49 1.53
CA ILE A 81 -6.52 6.57 1.45
C ILE A 81 -6.31 7.22 2.80
N THR A 82 -7.37 7.48 3.56
CA THR A 82 -7.25 8.02 4.91
C THR A 82 -6.53 7.07 5.86
N ALA A 83 -6.74 5.77 5.72
CA ALA A 83 -5.98 4.76 6.46
C ALA A 83 -4.48 4.78 6.08
N GLY A 84 -4.17 4.92 4.80
CA GLY A 84 -2.80 5.12 4.32
C GLY A 84 -2.20 6.43 4.85
N ALA A 85 -2.97 7.52 4.89
CA ALA A 85 -2.52 8.79 5.46
C ALA A 85 -2.21 8.68 6.95
N PHE A 86 -2.98 7.90 7.70
CA PHE A 86 -2.68 7.58 9.09
C PHE A 86 -1.32 6.91 9.24
N LEU A 87 -1.05 5.86 8.48
CA LEU A 87 0.25 5.17 8.51
C LEU A 87 1.39 6.09 8.10
N GLY A 88 1.17 6.96 7.11
CA GLY A 88 2.15 7.93 6.63
C GLY A 88 2.67 8.89 7.70
N ARG A 89 1.90 9.16 8.74
CA ARG A 89 2.34 9.98 9.88
C ARG A 89 3.51 9.37 10.65
N PHE A 90 3.65 8.06 10.62
CA PHE A 90 4.70 7.34 11.34
C PHE A 90 5.94 7.05 10.48
N THR A 91 5.93 7.47 9.21
CA THR A 91 6.99 7.16 8.24
C THR A 91 7.75 8.39 7.75
N GLN A 92 7.63 9.51 8.45
CA GLN A 92 8.32 10.75 8.11
C GLN A 92 9.83 10.55 8.09
N GLY A 93 10.49 11.10 7.05
CA GLY A 93 11.93 10.94 6.85
C GLY A 93 12.36 9.62 6.19
N MET A 94 11.42 8.74 5.88
CA MET A 94 11.66 7.48 5.15
C MET A 94 10.98 7.52 3.77
N LYS A 95 11.58 6.91 2.76
CA LYS A 95 10.85 6.55 1.53
C LYS A 95 9.96 5.37 1.86
N TRP A 96 8.66 5.56 1.76
CA TRP A 96 7.69 4.60 2.26
C TRP A 96 6.54 4.38 1.28
N ALA A 97 6.10 3.13 1.19
CA ALA A 97 4.86 2.74 0.54
C ALA A 97 4.12 1.69 1.38
N HIS A 98 2.81 1.76 1.36
CA HIS A 98 1.88 0.80 1.95
C HIS A 98 1.17 0.02 0.85
N LEU A 99 1.05 -1.30 1.04
CA LEU A 99 0.25 -2.17 0.19
C LEU A 99 -0.99 -2.63 0.97
N ASP A 100 -2.15 -2.15 0.57
CA ASP A 100 -3.42 -2.65 1.08
C ASP A 100 -3.86 -3.86 0.26
N ILE A 101 -3.72 -5.03 0.87
CA ILE A 101 -4.00 -6.33 0.26
C ILE A 101 -5.34 -6.94 0.72
N ALA A 102 -6.22 -6.15 1.30
CA ALA A 102 -7.50 -6.63 1.81
C ALA A 102 -8.32 -7.37 0.75
N GLY A 103 -8.27 -6.91 -0.50
CA GLY A 103 -8.99 -7.54 -1.62
C GLY A 103 -8.22 -8.66 -2.32
N THR A 104 -6.90 -8.72 -2.18
CA THR A 104 -6.05 -9.60 -3.00
C THR A 104 -5.44 -10.79 -2.25
N ALA A 105 -5.32 -10.69 -0.94
CA ALA A 105 -4.67 -11.72 -0.10
C ALA A 105 -5.51 -12.99 0.05
N TRP A 106 -6.80 -12.93 -0.23
CA TRP A 106 -7.76 -13.97 0.12
C TRP A 106 -8.76 -14.24 -1.01
N LEU A 107 -9.07 -15.50 -1.24
CA LEU A 107 -10.18 -15.95 -2.09
C LEU A 107 -11.32 -16.44 -1.22
N SER A 108 -12.54 -16.10 -1.61
CA SER A 108 -13.77 -16.59 -1.00
C SER A 108 -14.48 -17.62 -1.91
N GLY A 109 -15.54 -18.25 -1.39
CA GLY A 109 -16.32 -19.23 -2.15
C GLY A 109 -15.69 -20.62 -2.16
N THR A 110 -15.84 -21.33 -3.27
CA THR A 110 -15.38 -22.74 -3.42
C THR A 110 -13.86 -22.88 -3.42
N GLN A 111 -13.14 -21.82 -3.80
CA GLN A 111 -11.68 -21.76 -3.82
C GLN A 111 -11.10 -20.93 -2.68
N LYS A 112 -11.80 -20.85 -1.57
CA LYS A 112 -11.37 -20.03 -0.43
C LYS A 112 -9.98 -20.42 0.06
N GLY A 113 -9.19 -19.42 0.40
CA GLY A 113 -7.83 -19.58 0.90
C GLY A 113 -6.96 -18.36 0.63
N GLY A 114 -5.75 -18.39 1.12
CA GLY A 114 -4.74 -17.37 0.84
C GLY A 114 -4.26 -17.47 -0.61
N THR A 115 -4.03 -16.33 -1.24
CA THR A 115 -3.55 -16.24 -2.64
C THR A 115 -2.03 -16.27 -2.76
N GLY A 116 -1.32 -16.00 -1.67
CA GLY A 116 0.12 -15.75 -1.68
C GLY A 116 0.51 -14.33 -2.12
N ARG A 117 -0.46 -13.51 -2.52
CA ARG A 117 -0.20 -12.12 -2.90
C ARG A 117 0.11 -11.27 -1.65
N PRO A 118 1.06 -10.35 -1.69
CA PRO A 118 1.77 -9.84 -2.86
C PRO A 118 3.21 -10.40 -2.99
N VAL A 119 3.45 -11.66 -2.68
CA VAL A 119 4.81 -12.26 -2.77
C VAL A 119 5.42 -12.12 -4.16
N PRO A 120 4.70 -12.40 -5.28
CA PRO A 120 5.28 -12.23 -6.62
C PRO A 120 5.67 -10.77 -6.92
N LEU A 121 4.85 -9.80 -6.55
CA LEU A 121 5.13 -8.38 -6.70
C LEU A 121 6.41 -8.00 -5.94
N LEU A 122 6.51 -8.40 -4.68
CA LEU A 122 7.66 -8.07 -3.83
C LEU A 122 8.94 -8.75 -4.30
N ALA A 123 8.86 -9.99 -4.76
CA ALA A 123 10.01 -10.71 -5.30
C ALA A 123 10.56 -10.00 -6.55
N ASP A 124 9.70 -9.61 -7.48
CA ASP A 124 10.13 -8.86 -8.67
C ASP A 124 10.74 -7.51 -8.27
N PHE A 125 10.11 -6.76 -7.39
CA PHE A 125 10.62 -5.49 -6.88
C PHE A 125 12.03 -5.63 -6.30
N LEU A 126 12.26 -6.62 -5.46
CA LEU A 126 13.57 -6.86 -4.85
C LEU A 126 14.62 -7.29 -5.87
N LEU A 127 14.25 -8.15 -6.82
CA LEU A 127 15.16 -8.60 -7.88
C LEU A 127 15.59 -7.44 -8.79
N GLN A 128 14.66 -6.54 -9.15
CA GLN A 128 14.99 -5.37 -9.94
C GLN A 128 15.96 -4.44 -9.20
N ARG A 129 15.73 -4.18 -7.93
CA ARG A 129 16.64 -3.37 -7.12
C ARG A 129 18.01 -4.03 -6.95
N ALA A 130 18.06 -5.33 -6.77
CA ALA A 130 19.32 -6.09 -6.71
C ALA A 130 20.07 -6.07 -8.06
N GLY A 131 19.38 -6.10 -9.18
CA GLY A 131 19.94 -5.99 -10.53
C GLY A 131 20.51 -4.60 -10.83
N ALA A 132 19.85 -3.54 -10.40
CA ALA A 132 20.29 -2.17 -10.62
C ALA A 132 21.63 -1.83 -9.94
N ASN A 133 22.00 -2.58 -8.91
CA ASN A 133 23.27 -2.41 -8.20
C ASN A 133 24.45 -3.18 -8.83
N LYS A 134 24.26 -3.83 -9.99
CA LYS A 134 25.29 -4.63 -10.70
C LYS A 134 25.82 -3.96 -11.96
N SER A 135 25.39 -2.72 -12.26
CA SER A 135 25.83 -1.95 -13.42
C SER A 135 26.77 -0.81 -13.03
#